data_aeb8db97029039a3f07495d56b0888f3
#
_entry.id   aeb8db97029039a3f07495d56b0888f3
#
_cell.length_a   1.000
_cell.length_b   1.000
_cell.length_c   1.000
_cell.angle_alpha   90.00
_cell.angle_beta   90.00
_cell.angle_gamma   90.00
#
_symmetry.space_group_name_H-M   'P 1'
#
loop_
_entity.id
_entity.type
_entity.pdbx_description
1 polymer ?
#
loop_
_entity_poly.entity_id
_entity_poly.type
_entity_poly.pdbx_seq_one_letter_code
_entity_poly.pdbx_strand_id
1 'polypeptide(L)'
;MSTFEVTAYCGGSCCNGKWAGQTASGRTPCEGRTCAAGKQYPFGTRIQLDGIGTFTVEDRGGAITGNRIDIYMNSHNAANNFGRRRVTGRVV
;
A
#
# COMPACT_ATOMS: atom_id res chain seq x y z
N MET A 1 -18.03 1.23 -5.80
CA MET A 1 -17.30 1.00 -4.54
C MET A 1 -16.95 -0.46 -4.40
N SER A 2 -15.82 -0.75 -3.81
CA SER A 2 -15.36 -2.11 -3.59
C SER A 2 -14.87 -2.27 -2.16
N THR A 3 -14.86 -3.51 -1.69
CA THR A 3 -14.25 -3.83 -0.40
C THR A 3 -12.81 -4.21 -0.62
N PHE A 4 -11.91 -3.56 0.10
CA PHE A 4 -10.47 -3.84 0.01
C PHE A 4 -9.98 -4.45 1.32
N GLU A 5 -9.05 -5.39 1.19
CA GLU A 5 -8.30 -5.90 2.32
C GLU A 5 -7.01 -5.10 2.41
N VAL A 6 -6.85 -4.35 3.50
CA VAL A 6 -5.76 -3.40 3.65
C VAL A 6 -4.79 -3.89 4.71
N THR A 7 -3.53 -3.95 4.34
CA THR A 7 -2.42 -4.24 5.24
C THR A 7 -1.41 -3.09 5.14
N ALA A 8 -0.35 -3.15 5.92
CA ALA A 8 0.67 -2.11 5.91
C ALA A 8 2.07 -2.72 5.87
N TYR A 9 3.01 -1.99 5.31
CA TYR A 9 4.40 -2.39 5.26
C TYR A 9 5.30 -1.19 5.52
N CYS A 10 6.54 -1.44 5.96
CA CYS A 10 7.52 -0.38 6.18
C CYS A 10 8.59 -0.42 5.08
N GLY A 11 9.38 0.65 5.02
CA GLY A 11 10.46 0.74 4.03
C GLY A 11 11.76 0.06 4.43
N GLY A 12 11.80 -0.57 5.60
CA GLY A 12 12.99 -1.25 6.07
C GLY A 12 13.14 -2.65 5.49
N SER A 13 14.31 -3.24 5.65
CA SER A 13 14.59 -4.58 5.15
C SER A 13 13.68 -5.66 5.78
N CYS A 14 13.18 -5.40 6.96
CA CYS A 14 12.24 -6.32 7.63
C CYS A 14 10.91 -6.42 6.91
N CYS A 15 10.56 -5.44 6.07
CA CYS A 15 9.31 -5.42 5.32
C CYS A 15 9.51 -5.59 3.82
N ASN A 16 10.56 -4.98 3.26
CA ASN A 16 10.80 -4.92 1.82
C ASN A 16 12.07 -5.65 1.36
N GLY A 17 12.77 -6.31 2.26
CA GLY A 17 14.02 -6.96 1.91
C GLY A 17 15.03 -5.97 1.35
N LYS A 18 15.69 -6.35 0.27
CA LYS A 18 16.76 -5.54 -0.33
C LYS A 18 16.25 -4.29 -1.06
N TRP A 19 14.95 -4.14 -1.20
CA TRP A 19 14.36 -3.02 -1.93
C TRP A 19 13.92 -1.89 -1.02
N ALA A 20 14.44 -1.87 0.22
CA ALA A 20 14.15 -0.80 1.17
C ALA A 20 14.48 0.57 0.56
N GLY A 21 13.56 1.52 0.75
CA GLY A 21 13.75 2.89 0.28
C GLY A 21 13.32 3.14 -1.15
N GLN A 22 12.89 2.11 -1.90
CA GLN A 22 12.40 2.29 -3.26
C GLN A 22 11.16 1.44 -3.52
N THR A 23 10.23 2.01 -4.29
CA THR A 23 9.04 1.28 -4.75
C THR A 23 9.29 0.69 -6.13
N ALA A 24 8.37 -0.18 -6.57
CA ALA A 24 8.46 -0.79 -7.89
C ALA A 24 8.37 0.24 -9.02
N SER A 25 7.71 1.38 -8.79
CA SER A 25 7.64 2.47 -9.76
C SER A 25 8.91 3.32 -9.81
N GLY A 26 9.85 3.08 -8.89
CA GLY A 26 11.07 3.86 -8.77
C GLY A 26 10.95 5.11 -7.91
N ARG A 27 9.76 5.40 -7.37
CA ARG A 27 9.55 6.57 -6.52
C ARG A 27 9.93 6.24 -5.08
N THR A 28 10.38 7.27 -4.36
CA THR A 28 10.62 7.15 -2.93
C THR A 28 9.27 6.98 -2.22
N PRO A 29 9.13 5.94 -1.38
CA PRO A 29 7.86 5.74 -0.68
C PRO A 29 7.61 6.87 0.32
N CYS A 30 6.34 7.20 0.51
CA CYS A 30 5.92 8.28 1.41
C CYS A 30 4.71 7.83 2.21
N GLU A 31 4.80 7.90 3.52
CA GLU A 31 3.67 7.58 4.38
C GLU A 31 2.52 8.54 4.09
N GLY A 32 1.31 8.02 3.99
CA GLY A 32 0.13 8.80 3.65
C GLY A 32 -0.12 8.92 2.16
N ARG A 33 0.80 8.45 1.31
CA ARG A 33 0.63 8.51 -0.14
C ARG A 33 0.82 7.16 -0.82
N THR A 34 1.87 6.44 -0.49
CA THR A 34 2.30 5.25 -1.24
C THR A 34 1.52 4.01 -0.81
N CYS A 35 1.05 3.25 -1.79
CA CYS A 35 0.52 1.91 -1.54
C CYS A 35 0.97 0.95 -2.65
N ALA A 36 0.94 -0.33 -2.33
CA ALA A 36 1.10 -1.41 -3.30
C ALA A 36 -0.26 -1.98 -3.64
N ALA A 37 -0.48 -2.29 -4.89
CA ALA A 37 -1.73 -2.87 -5.37
C ALA A 37 -1.47 -3.86 -6.49
N GLY A 38 -2.51 -4.59 -6.90
CA GLY A 38 -2.42 -5.54 -8.00
C GLY A 38 -2.24 -4.85 -9.36
N LYS A 39 -1.92 -5.65 -10.36
CA LYS A 39 -1.61 -5.14 -11.71
C LYS A 39 -2.80 -4.46 -12.37
N GLN A 40 -4.03 -4.73 -11.94
CA GLN A 40 -5.22 -4.07 -12.47
C GLN A 40 -5.27 -2.58 -12.15
N TYR A 41 -4.43 -2.14 -11.20
CA TYR A 41 -4.31 -0.72 -10.85
C TYR A 41 -2.96 -0.22 -11.31
N PRO A 42 -2.89 0.55 -12.43
CA PRO A 42 -1.62 1.08 -12.91
C PRO A 42 -0.99 2.04 -11.90
N PHE A 43 0.32 2.20 -11.99
CA PHE A 43 1.01 3.21 -11.18
C PHE A 43 0.39 4.58 -11.42
N GLY A 44 0.16 5.33 -10.34
CA GLY A 44 -0.51 6.62 -10.40
C GLY A 44 -2.00 6.55 -10.11
N THR A 45 -2.58 5.35 -10.07
CA THR A 45 -3.99 5.19 -9.68
C THR A 45 -4.14 5.64 -8.23
N ARG A 46 -5.17 6.43 -7.97
CA ARG A 46 -5.48 6.90 -6.62
C ARG A 46 -6.69 6.16 -6.10
N ILE A 47 -6.56 5.61 -4.89
CA ILE A 47 -7.62 4.83 -4.26
C ILE A 47 -7.95 5.47 -2.93
N GLN A 48 -9.21 5.82 -2.74
CA GLN A 48 -9.71 6.34 -1.48
C GLN A 48 -10.23 5.19 -0.63
N LEU A 49 -9.66 5.03 0.57
CA LEU A 49 -10.04 3.98 1.52
C LEU A 49 -10.75 4.61 2.70
N ASP A 50 -11.98 4.18 2.96
CA ASP A 50 -12.81 4.76 4.03
C ASP A 50 -12.14 4.63 5.39
N GLY A 51 -12.06 5.75 6.11
CA GLY A 51 -11.48 5.80 7.45
C GLY A 51 -9.96 5.74 7.49
N ILE A 52 -9.29 5.64 6.33
CA ILE A 52 -7.83 5.53 6.26
C ILE A 52 -7.23 6.69 5.47
N GLY A 53 -7.74 6.97 4.28
CA GLY A 53 -7.24 8.05 3.45
C GLY A 53 -7.16 7.67 1.98
N THR A 54 -6.58 8.56 1.17
CA THR A 54 -6.38 8.35 -0.25
C THR A 54 -4.91 8.05 -0.51
N PHE A 55 -4.68 6.95 -1.25
CA PHE A 55 -3.32 6.49 -1.54
C PHE A 55 -3.11 6.38 -3.04
N THR A 56 -1.87 6.57 -3.46
CA THR A 56 -1.46 6.44 -4.86
C THR A 56 -0.71 5.12 -5.04
N VAL A 57 -1.08 4.37 -6.06
CA VAL A 57 -0.42 3.10 -6.37
C VAL A 57 0.96 3.41 -6.95
N GLU A 58 1.99 3.05 -6.19
CA GLU A 58 3.39 3.30 -6.56
C GLU A 58 4.24 2.05 -6.43
N ASP A 59 3.69 0.98 -5.91
CA ASP A 59 4.45 -0.23 -5.64
C ASP A 59 3.67 -1.48 -6.06
N ARG A 60 4.38 -2.59 -6.09
CA ARG A 60 3.83 -3.91 -6.41
C ARG A 60 4.40 -4.94 -5.45
N GLY A 61 3.65 -6.00 -5.20
CA GLY A 61 4.14 -7.14 -4.45
C GLY A 61 3.57 -8.41 -5.03
N GLY A 62 4.31 -9.50 -4.99
CA GLY A 62 3.87 -10.77 -5.56
C GLY A 62 2.59 -11.31 -4.92
N ALA A 63 2.36 -10.99 -3.67
CA ALA A 63 1.15 -11.40 -2.93
C ALA A 63 0.04 -10.35 -2.97
N ILE A 64 0.26 -9.20 -3.58
CA ILE A 64 -0.72 -8.12 -3.62
C ILE A 64 -1.51 -8.24 -4.92
N THR A 65 -2.61 -8.95 -4.84
CA THR A 65 -3.49 -9.23 -5.99
C THR A 65 -4.94 -8.98 -5.61
N GLY A 66 -5.81 -8.90 -6.62
CA GLY A 66 -7.22 -8.68 -6.39
C GLY A 66 -7.49 -7.36 -5.68
N ASN A 67 -8.32 -7.40 -4.65
CA ASN A 67 -8.69 -6.22 -3.87
C ASN A 67 -7.79 -6.00 -2.65
N ARG A 68 -6.58 -6.48 -2.70
CA ARG A 68 -5.63 -6.30 -1.62
C ARG A 68 -4.80 -5.05 -1.84
N ILE A 69 -4.69 -4.22 -0.80
CA ILE A 69 -3.92 -2.99 -0.81
C ILE A 69 -2.96 -3.03 0.38
N ASP A 70 -1.71 -2.69 0.12
CA ASP A 70 -0.68 -2.67 1.16
C ASP A 70 -0.15 -1.24 1.25
N ILE A 71 -0.44 -0.54 2.36
CA ILE A 71 -0.07 0.87 2.49
C ILE A 71 1.30 1.01 3.16
N TYR A 72 2.05 2.01 2.71
CA TYR A 72 3.37 2.27 3.23
C TYR A 72 3.31 3.05 4.54
N MET A 73 4.08 2.61 5.53
CA MET A 73 4.28 3.32 6.80
C MET A 73 5.77 3.44 7.10
N ASN A 74 6.17 4.54 7.72
CA ASN A 74 7.58 4.81 8.02
C ASN A 74 8.13 3.94 9.15
N SER A 75 7.26 3.36 9.97
CA SER A 75 7.65 2.62 11.16
C SER A 75 7.21 1.18 11.05
N HIS A 76 8.16 0.26 11.32
CA HIS A 76 7.85 -1.17 11.40
C HIS A 76 6.77 -1.44 12.47
N ASN A 77 6.87 -0.78 13.62
CA ASN A 77 5.89 -0.95 14.69
C ASN A 77 4.51 -0.45 14.25
N ALA A 78 4.45 0.69 13.57
CA ALA A 78 3.18 1.21 13.09
C ALA A 78 2.56 0.27 12.05
N ALA A 79 3.37 -0.30 11.16
CA ALA A 79 2.88 -1.26 10.17
C ALA A 79 2.34 -2.52 10.83
N ASN A 80 3.06 -3.05 11.84
CA ASN A 80 2.60 -4.21 12.59
C ASN A 80 1.30 -3.91 13.34
N ASN A 81 1.20 -2.76 13.96
CA ASN A 81 0.02 -2.36 14.73
C ASN A 81 -1.19 -2.09 13.84
N PHE A 82 -0.96 -1.69 12.59
CA PHE A 82 -2.05 -1.50 11.64
C PHE A 82 -2.81 -2.82 11.42
N GLY A 83 -2.08 -3.92 11.28
CA GLY A 83 -2.65 -5.25 11.09
C GLY A 83 -3.32 -5.38 9.74
N ARG A 84 -4.48 -6.02 9.75
CA ARG A 84 -5.28 -6.27 8.54
C ARG A 84 -6.67 -5.69 8.75
N ARG A 85 -7.13 -4.88 7.80
CA ARG A 85 -8.44 -4.26 7.88
C ARG A 85 -9.18 -4.45 6.57
N ARG A 86 -10.49 -4.59 6.68
CA ARG A 86 -11.36 -4.66 5.50
C ARG A 86 -12.18 -3.39 5.46
N VAL A 87 -12.03 -2.62 4.40
CA VAL A 87 -12.68 -1.30 4.27
C VAL A 87 -13.26 -1.15 2.88
N THR A 88 -14.28 -0.29 2.78
CA THR A 88 -14.83 0.11 1.50
C THR A 88 -13.95 1.19 0.90
N GLY A 89 -13.72 1.13 -0.40
CA GLY A 89 -12.93 2.13 -1.10
C GLY A 89 -13.33 2.28 -2.54
N ARG A 90 -12.70 3.22 -3.23
CA ARG A 90 -12.94 3.48 -4.65
C ARG A 90 -11.75 4.15 -5.29
N VAL A 91 -11.62 3.97 -6.61
CA VAL A 91 -10.67 4.73 -7.41
C VAL A 91 -11.22 6.13 -7.61
N VAL A 92 -10.38 7.12 -7.39
CA VAL A 92 -10.77 8.53 -7.52
C VAL A 92 -9.98 9.24 -8.59
#